data_98dc8c31f81bb395c7ee23fedd2726b5
#
_entry.id   98dc8c31f81bb395c7ee23fedd2726b5
#
_cell.length_a   1.000
_cell.length_b   1.000
_cell.length_c   1.000
_cell.angle_alpha   90.00
_cell.angle_beta   90.00
_cell.angle_gamma   90.00
#
_symmetry.space_group_name_H-M   'P 1'
#
loop_
_entity.id
_entity.type
_entity.pdbx_description
1 polymer ?
#
loop_
_entity_poly.entity_id
_entity_poly.type
_entity_poly.pdbx_seq_one_letter_code
_entity_poly.pdbx_strand_id
1 'polypeptide(L)'
;MITIYKVLSVLLSYPTRELQLAVPDLLKALESDPGVSKSSQKSIERLARNIADRDIYDAQERYVLLFDRTRSLSLHLFEHVHGESRDRGQAMVDLNEMYAASGIDINTSELPDYLPLFLEYLSISSASDASELLEQVAHIVVTLRTRLAKRKSVYSEAFRVLEDYVGRKPDPEIVMHLLSQEEDDPNDLEELDNIWK
;
A
#
# COMPACT_ATOMS: atom_id res chain seq x y z
N MET A 1 -18.22 -5.71 -4.34
CA MET A 1 -17.01 -5.33 -3.57
C MET A 1 -15.92 -6.34 -3.86
N ILE A 2 -14.72 -5.89 -4.17
CA ILE A 2 -13.57 -6.78 -4.41
C ILE A 2 -12.84 -6.96 -3.06
N THR A 3 -13.13 -8.07 -2.39
CA THR A 3 -12.73 -8.36 -1.00
C THR A 3 -11.23 -8.19 -0.77
N ILE A 4 -10.38 -8.60 -1.70
CA ILE A 4 -8.93 -8.55 -1.57
C ILE A 4 -8.41 -7.13 -1.37
N TYR A 5 -8.92 -6.16 -2.16
CA TYR A 5 -8.49 -4.76 -2.06
C TYR A 5 -8.93 -4.14 -0.74
N LYS A 6 -10.16 -4.45 -0.26
CA LYS A 6 -10.62 -3.95 1.03
C LYS A 6 -9.79 -4.48 2.19
N VAL A 7 -9.45 -5.76 2.17
CA VAL A 7 -8.61 -6.37 3.23
C VAL A 7 -7.20 -5.78 3.20
N LEU A 8 -6.61 -5.61 2.01
CA LEU A 8 -5.28 -4.99 1.87
C LEU A 8 -5.27 -3.52 2.27
N SER A 9 -6.34 -2.75 1.95
CA SER A 9 -6.52 -1.38 2.43
C SER A 9 -6.40 -1.30 3.94
N VAL A 10 -7.12 -2.16 4.66
CA VAL A 10 -7.10 -2.19 6.13
C VAL A 10 -5.74 -2.62 6.68
N LEU A 11 -5.12 -3.67 6.12
CA LEU A 11 -3.84 -4.20 6.62
C LEU A 11 -2.63 -3.31 6.31
N LEU A 12 -2.72 -2.45 5.30
CA LEU A 12 -1.71 -1.45 4.96
C LEU A 12 -1.94 -0.09 5.63
N SER A 13 -3.04 0.08 6.36
CA SER A 13 -3.28 1.26 7.20
C SER A 13 -2.46 1.19 8.49
N TYR A 14 -2.31 2.34 9.17
CA TYR A 14 -1.63 2.42 10.46
C TYR A 14 -2.24 1.44 11.48
N PRO A 15 -1.44 0.61 12.15
CA PRO A 15 -1.95 -0.41 13.07
C PRO A 15 -2.67 0.20 14.27
N THR A 16 -3.90 -0.25 14.50
CA THR A 16 -4.70 0.12 15.67
C THR A 16 -5.18 -1.13 16.40
N ARG A 17 -5.68 -0.97 17.62
CA ARG A 17 -6.31 -2.07 18.39
C ARG A 17 -7.53 -2.62 17.66
N GLU A 18 -8.31 -1.74 17.04
CA GLU A 18 -9.50 -2.10 16.27
C GLU A 18 -9.12 -2.96 15.07
N LEU A 19 -8.02 -2.61 14.37
CA LEU A 19 -7.49 -3.43 13.29
C LEU A 19 -7.09 -4.81 13.79
N GLN A 20 -6.34 -4.91 14.91
CA GLN A 20 -5.94 -6.20 15.48
C GLN A 20 -7.14 -7.07 15.79
N LEU A 21 -8.19 -6.48 16.37
CA LEU A 21 -9.44 -7.19 16.72
C LEU A 21 -10.24 -7.61 15.48
N ALA A 22 -10.15 -6.86 14.38
CA ALA A 22 -10.86 -7.16 13.13
C ALA A 22 -10.18 -8.27 12.29
N VAL A 23 -8.94 -8.64 12.59
CA VAL A 23 -8.18 -9.63 11.78
C VAL A 23 -8.93 -10.95 11.58
N PRO A 24 -9.59 -11.57 12.58
CA PRO A 24 -10.34 -12.81 12.36
C PRO A 24 -11.46 -12.66 11.32
N ASP A 25 -12.18 -11.54 11.34
CA ASP A 25 -13.27 -11.28 10.41
C ASP A 25 -12.75 -11.00 8.99
N LEU A 26 -11.61 -10.28 8.87
CA LEU A 26 -10.94 -10.05 7.59
C LEU A 26 -10.50 -11.37 6.95
N LEU A 27 -9.89 -12.27 7.71
CA LEU A 27 -9.47 -13.58 7.21
C LEU A 27 -10.66 -14.44 6.80
N LYS A 28 -11.75 -14.43 7.58
CA LYS A 28 -12.98 -15.13 7.23
C LYS A 28 -13.62 -14.61 5.95
N ALA A 29 -13.60 -13.30 5.74
CA ALA A 29 -14.10 -12.70 4.49
C ALA A 29 -13.29 -13.16 3.28
N LEU A 30 -11.95 -13.23 3.40
CA LEU A 30 -11.08 -13.76 2.34
C LEU A 30 -11.30 -15.24 2.05
N GLU A 31 -11.48 -16.07 3.08
CA GLU A 31 -11.74 -17.49 2.92
C GLU A 31 -13.07 -17.76 2.22
N SER A 32 -14.05 -16.89 2.43
CA SER A 32 -15.39 -16.98 1.85
C SER A 32 -15.47 -16.48 0.41
N ASP A 33 -14.44 -15.79 -0.09
CA ASP A 33 -14.40 -15.26 -1.45
C ASP A 33 -13.71 -16.25 -2.41
N PRO A 34 -14.47 -16.90 -3.33
CA PRO A 34 -13.90 -17.85 -4.27
C PRO A 34 -12.97 -17.22 -5.31
N GLY A 35 -13.00 -15.89 -5.46
CA GLY A 35 -12.11 -15.14 -6.34
C GLY A 35 -10.69 -14.98 -5.78
N VAL A 36 -10.48 -15.28 -4.49
CA VAL A 36 -9.17 -15.14 -3.83
C VAL A 36 -8.43 -16.48 -3.83
N SER A 37 -7.26 -16.51 -4.45
CA SER A 37 -6.45 -17.74 -4.52
C SER A 37 -5.98 -18.20 -3.14
N LYS A 38 -5.79 -19.51 -2.95
CA LYS A 38 -5.22 -20.06 -1.70
C LYS A 38 -3.82 -19.54 -1.40
N SER A 39 -3.04 -19.19 -2.42
CA SER A 39 -1.73 -18.55 -2.26
C SER A 39 -1.87 -17.15 -1.65
N SER A 40 -2.77 -16.35 -2.20
CA SER A 40 -3.05 -14.99 -1.72
C SER A 40 -3.62 -15.01 -0.30
N GLN A 41 -4.55 -15.93 0.00
CA GLN A 41 -5.08 -16.14 1.36
C GLN A 41 -3.96 -16.39 2.38
N LYS A 42 -3.03 -17.32 2.09
CA LYS A 42 -1.90 -17.63 2.98
C LYS A 42 -0.96 -16.45 3.19
N SER A 43 -0.71 -15.66 2.16
CA SER A 43 0.15 -14.49 2.28
C SER A 43 -0.48 -13.41 3.14
N ILE A 44 -1.76 -13.15 2.93
CA ILE A 44 -2.49 -12.17 3.74
C ILE A 44 -2.63 -12.65 5.18
N GLU A 45 -2.91 -13.94 5.40
CA GLU A 45 -2.94 -14.51 6.74
C GLU A 45 -1.61 -14.30 7.48
N ARG A 46 -0.47 -14.50 6.81
CA ARG A 46 0.86 -14.27 7.41
C ARG A 46 1.05 -12.82 7.85
N LEU A 47 0.68 -11.86 7.00
CA LEU A 47 0.74 -10.44 7.33
C LEU A 47 -0.22 -10.09 8.47
N ALA A 48 -1.49 -10.49 8.35
CA ALA A 48 -2.54 -10.18 9.31
C ALA A 48 -2.21 -10.71 10.71
N ARG A 49 -1.76 -11.97 10.83
CA ARG A 49 -1.31 -12.55 12.10
C ARG A 49 -0.08 -11.82 12.65
N ASN A 50 0.88 -11.44 11.79
CA ASN A 50 2.05 -10.70 12.24
C ASN A 50 1.67 -9.35 12.86
N ILE A 51 0.61 -8.69 12.37
CA ILE A 51 0.09 -7.45 12.96
C ILE A 51 -0.71 -7.76 14.24
N ALA A 52 -1.59 -8.77 14.21
CA ALA A 52 -2.51 -9.08 15.33
C ALA A 52 -1.80 -9.65 16.56
N ASP A 53 -0.79 -10.51 16.37
CA ASP A 53 -0.12 -11.24 17.45
C ASP A 53 0.98 -10.43 18.15
N ARG A 54 1.25 -9.18 17.67
CA ARG A 54 2.24 -8.29 18.27
C ARG A 54 1.62 -7.39 19.34
N ASP A 55 2.49 -6.90 20.23
CA ASP A 55 2.13 -5.70 20.98
C ASP A 55 1.83 -4.54 20.01
N ILE A 56 0.82 -3.75 20.33
CA ILE A 56 0.37 -2.68 19.42
C ILE A 56 1.45 -1.63 19.18
N TYR A 57 2.22 -1.29 20.21
CA TYR A 57 3.30 -0.30 20.08
C TYR A 57 4.44 -0.82 19.20
N ASP A 58 4.78 -2.12 19.29
CA ASP A 58 5.76 -2.74 18.40
C ASP A 58 5.27 -2.76 16.93
N ALA A 59 3.97 -3.01 16.73
CA ALA A 59 3.37 -2.97 15.38
C ALA A 59 3.41 -1.56 14.79
N GLN A 60 3.08 -0.56 15.59
CA GLN A 60 3.08 0.87 15.23
C GLN A 60 4.49 1.38 14.95
N GLU A 61 5.46 1.10 15.81
CA GLU A 61 6.86 1.48 15.60
C GLU A 61 7.40 0.94 14.28
N ARG A 62 7.15 -0.35 14.00
CA ARG A 62 7.56 -0.97 12.72
C ARG A 62 6.90 -0.33 11.51
N TYR A 63 5.62 0.02 11.62
CA TYR A 63 4.91 0.70 10.55
C TYR A 63 5.54 2.07 10.26
N VAL A 64 5.75 2.86 11.30
CA VAL A 64 6.38 4.19 11.20
C VAL A 64 7.79 4.09 10.61
N LEU A 65 8.62 3.15 11.09
CA LEU A 65 9.96 2.95 10.56
C LEU A 65 9.97 2.56 9.07
N LEU A 66 8.98 1.79 8.62
CA LEU A 66 8.91 1.35 7.23
C LEU A 66 8.31 2.41 6.29
N PHE A 67 7.20 3.03 6.68
CA PHE A 67 6.37 3.77 5.74
C PHE A 67 6.38 5.29 5.95
N ASP A 68 6.66 5.75 7.19
CA ASP A 68 6.68 7.19 7.47
C ASP A 68 8.11 7.75 7.48
N ARG A 69 9.10 6.96 7.98
CA ARG A 69 10.49 7.38 8.06
C ARG A 69 11.35 6.98 6.87
N THR A 70 10.85 6.11 6.01
CA THR A 70 11.57 5.62 4.83
C THR A 70 10.83 6.09 3.58
N ARG A 71 11.27 7.20 2.99
CA ARG A 71 10.65 7.80 1.80
C ARG A 71 10.58 6.81 0.64
N SER A 72 11.62 6.00 0.47
CA SER A 72 11.68 4.96 -0.56
C SER A 72 10.66 3.83 -0.37
N LEU A 73 9.99 3.75 0.79
CA LEU A 73 8.89 2.83 1.10
C LEU A 73 7.56 3.54 1.37
N SER A 74 7.48 4.85 1.15
CA SER A 74 6.24 5.62 1.36
C SER A 74 5.05 4.94 0.71
N LEU A 75 3.90 4.96 1.39
CA LEU A 75 2.62 4.50 0.84
C LEU A 75 1.90 5.59 0.04
N HIS A 76 2.50 6.76 -0.14
CA HIS A 76 2.01 7.81 -1.04
C HIS A 76 2.55 7.57 -2.46
N LEU A 77 1.65 7.17 -3.36
CA LEU A 77 2.00 6.69 -4.70
C LEU A 77 2.77 7.72 -5.53
N PHE A 78 2.40 9.00 -5.40
CA PHE A 78 3.01 10.04 -6.23
C PHE A 78 4.40 10.48 -5.78
N GLU A 79 4.81 10.11 -4.57
CA GLU A 79 6.20 10.32 -4.13
C GLU A 79 7.20 9.52 -4.95
N HIS A 80 6.77 8.37 -5.50
CA HIS A 80 7.62 7.52 -6.32
C HIS A 80 7.76 7.97 -7.78
N VAL A 81 6.82 8.78 -8.27
CA VAL A 81 6.71 9.10 -9.72
C VAL A 81 6.94 10.58 -10.01
N HIS A 82 6.35 11.45 -9.22
CA HIS A 82 6.29 12.88 -9.56
C HIS A 82 7.21 13.75 -8.71
N GLY A 83 7.79 13.23 -7.63
CA GLY A 83 8.54 14.06 -6.69
C GLY A 83 7.74 15.30 -6.27
N GLU A 84 8.35 16.48 -6.29
CA GLU A 84 7.71 17.77 -5.99
C GLU A 84 7.28 18.54 -7.25
N SER A 85 6.76 17.88 -8.27
CA SER A 85 6.37 18.51 -9.52
C SER A 85 4.96 19.11 -9.48
N ARG A 86 4.71 20.09 -10.38
CA ARG A 86 3.37 20.69 -10.57
C ARG A 86 2.32 19.65 -11.00
N ASP A 87 2.76 18.61 -11.70
CA ASP A 87 1.89 17.53 -12.19
C ASP A 87 1.33 16.69 -11.04
N ARG A 88 2.06 16.59 -9.91
CA ARG A 88 1.57 15.96 -8.68
C ARG A 88 0.30 16.62 -8.17
N GLY A 89 0.26 17.96 -8.17
CA GLY A 89 -0.91 18.70 -7.71
C GLY A 89 -2.16 18.39 -8.54
N GLN A 90 -2.04 18.34 -9.87
CA GLN A 90 -3.17 18.01 -10.74
C GLN A 90 -3.62 16.54 -10.54
N ALA A 91 -2.69 15.60 -10.46
CA ALA A 91 -3.00 14.20 -10.22
C ALA A 91 -3.74 13.97 -8.88
N MET A 92 -3.39 14.76 -7.83
CA MET A 92 -4.13 14.75 -6.55
C MET A 92 -5.57 15.24 -6.71
N VAL A 93 -5.80 16.29 -7.50
CA VAL A 93 -7.15 16.80 -7.78
C VAL A 93 -7.97 15.74 -8.54
N ASP A 94 -7.38 15.13 -9.56
CA ASP A 94 -8.05 14.10 -10.37
C ASP A 94 -8.46 12.88 -9.51
N LEU A 95 -7.59 12.43 -8.59
CA LEU A 95 -7.94 11.37 -7.64
C LEU A 95 -9.06 11.78 -6.69
N ASN A 96 -9.03 13.00 -6.15
CA ASN A 96 -10.10 13.51 -5.29
C ASN A 96 -11.45 13.52 -6.00
N GLU A 97 -11.50 14.00 -7.25
CA GLU A 97 -12.72 14.03 -8.04
C GLU A 97 -13.24 12.62 -8.31
N MET A 98 -12.36 11.68 -8.61
CA MET A 98 -12.71 10.28 -8.85
C MET A 98 -13.32 9.63 -7.60
N TYR A 99 -12.76 9.87 -6.42
CA TYR A 99 -13.29 9.36 -5.15
C TYR A 99 -14.63 9.99 -4.79
N ALA A 100 -14.75 11.31 -4.92
CA ALA A 100 -16.00 12.04 -4.66
C ALA A 100 -17.14 11.56 -5.57
N ALA A 101 -16.86 11.34 -6.86
CA ALA A 101 -17.84 10.81 -7.80
C ALA A 101 -18.36 9.42 -7.43
N SER A 102 -17.59 8.64 -6.67
CA SER A 102 -17.94 7.30 -6.20
C SER A 102 -18.54 7.27 -4.80
N GLY A 103 -18.75 8.44 -4.18
CA GLY A 103 -19.33 8.56 -2.85
C GLY A 103 -18.35 8.25 -1.71
N ILE A 104 -17.06 8.20 -1.98
CA ILE A 104 -16.03 8.17 -0.95
C ILE A 104 -15.80 9.60 -0.48
N ASP A 105 -16.20 9.86 0.75
CA ASP A 105 -15.91 11.13 1.40
C ASP A 105 -14.51 11.06 2.03
N ILE A 106 -13.56 11.81 1.46
CA ILE A 106 -12.22 11.93 2.01
C ILE A 106 -12.28 12.95 3.16
N ASN A 107 -12.82 12.54 4.27
CA ASN A 107 -12.79 13.32 5.51
C ASN A 107 -11.54 12.99 6.31
N THR A 108 -10.36 13.09 5.68
CA THR A 108 -9.12 12.65 6.31
C THR A 108 -8.03 13.69 6.18
N SER A 109 -7.09 13.63 7.10
CA SER A 109 -5.79 14.29 7.00
C SER A 109 -4.88 13.62 5.96
N GLU A 110 -5.31 12.49 5.37
CA GLU A 110 -4.53 11.72 4.40
C GLU A 110 -4.66 12.30 2.99
N LEU A 111 -3.57 12.21 2.24
CA LEU A 111 -3.54 12.62 0.84
C LEU A 111 -4.26 11.59 -0.06
N PRO A 112 -4.84 12.01 -1.18
CA PRO A 112 -5.58 11.13 -2.08
C PRO A 112 -4.75 9.97 -2.65
N ASP A 113 -3.45 10.14 -2.80
CA ASP A 113 -2.52 9.13 -3.30
C ASP A 113 -2.07 8.11 -2.25
N TYR A 114 -2.63 8.15 -1.04
CA TYR A 114 -2.36 7.18 -0.01
C TYR A 114 -2.87 5.79 -0.42
N LEU A 115 -1.97 4.83 -0.56
CA LEU A 115 -2.27 3.49 -1.11
C LEU A 115 -3.44 2.78 -0.42
N PRO A 116 -3.59 2.77 0.92
CA PRO A 116 -4.76 2.19 1.56
C PRO A 116 -6.09 2.81 1.10
N LEU A 117 -6.15 4.12 0.92
CA LEU A 117 -7.34 4.82 0.40
C LEU A 117 -7.60 4.45 -1.07
N PHE A 118 -6.57 4.40 -1.89
CA PHE A 118 -6.65 3.95 -3.27
C PHE A 118 -7.20 2.52 -3.37
N LEU A 119 -6.71 1.60 -2.53
CA LEU A 119 -7.21 0.22 -2.46
C LEU A 119 -8.66 0.14 -1.98
N GLU A 120 -9.08 1.01 -1.07
CA GLU A 120 -10.48 1.11 -0.67
C GLU A 120 -11.36 1.48 -1.86
N TYR A 121 -10.95 2.46 -2.64
CA TYR A 121 -11.63 2.82 -3.88
C TYR A 121 -11.68 1.65 -4.88
N LEU A 122 -10.57 0.96 -5.12
CA LEU A 122 -10.55 -0.22 -5.98
C LEU A 122 -11.53 -1.31 -5.51
N SER A 123 -11.74 -1.42 -4.19
CA SER A 123 -12.63 -2.44 -3.62
C SER A 123 -14.10 -2.26 -4.02
N ILE A 124 -14.53 -1.05 -4.30
CA ILE A 124 -15.91 -0.70 -4.69
C ILE A 124 -16.07 -0.47 -6.20
N SER A 125 -14.97 -0.38 -6.93
CA SER A 125 -14.94 -0.21 -8.37
C SER A 125 -15.37 -1.48 -9.12
N SER A 126 -15.64 -1.35 -10.43
CA SER A 126 -15.79 -2.53 -11.28
C SER A 126 -14.47 -3.31 -11.38
N ALA A 127 -14.52 -4.60 -11.67
CA ALA A 127 -13.31 -5.40 -11.81
C ALA A 127 -12.38 -4.90 -12.94
N SER A 128 -12.97 -4.37 -14.01
CA SER A 128 -12.23 -3.79 -15.14
C SER A 128 -11.52 -2.51 -14.72
N ASP A 129 -12.24 -1.57 -14.10
CA ASP A 129 -11.69 -0.28 -13.70
C ASP A 129 -10.61 -0.46 -12.62
N ALA A 130 -10.85 -1.36 -11.65
CA ALA A 130 -9.89 -1.67 -10.62
C ALA A 130 -8.59 -2.27 -11.20
N SER A 131 -8.69 -3.15 -12.21
CA SER A 131 -7.51 -3.72 -12.89
C SER A 131 -6.75 -2.64 -13.65
N GLU A 132 -7.43 -1.79 -14.40
CA GLU A 132 -6.83 -0.72 -15.19
C GLU A 132 -6.09 0.30 -14.30
N LEU A 133 -6.72 0.71 -13.19
CA LEU A 133 -6.10 1.62 -12.24
C LEU A 133 -4.90 1.00 -11.51
N LEU A 134 -5.00 -0.28 -11.14
CA LEU A 134 -3.88 -0.99 -10.51
C LEU A 134 -2.69 -1.14 -11.48
N GLU A 135 -2.96 -1.33 -12.79
CA GLU A 135 -1.91 -1.37 -13.81
C GLU A 135 -1.12 -0.06 -13.89
N GLN A 136 -1.76 1.09 -13.72
CA GLN A 136 -1.08 2.39 -13.75
C GLN A 136 -0.03 2.53 -12.64
N VAL A 137 -0.23 1.90 -11.49
CA VAL A 137 0.68 1.95 -10.33
C VAL A 137 1.50 0.66 -10.16
N ALA A 138 1.42 -0.28 -11.09
CA ALA A 138 2.05 -1.60 -11.00
C ALA A 138 3.58 -1.51 -10.81
N HIS A 139 4.26 -0.54 -11.42
CA HIS A 139 5.69 -0.31 -11.27
C HIS A 139 6.05 0.06 -9.82
N ILE A 140 5.20 0.83 -9.12
CA ILE A 140 5.37 1.17 -7.71
C ILE A 140 5.14 -0.08 -6.84
N VAL A 141 4.09 -0.85 -7.10
CA VAL A 141 3.77 -2.10 -6.38
C VAL A 141 4.96 -3.07 -6.42
N VAL A 142 5.54 -3.30 -7.61
CA VAL A 142 6.70 -4.19 -7.78
C VAL A 142 7.94 -3.65 -7.08
N THR A 143 8.17 -2.34 -7.14
CA THR A 143 9.30 -1.69 -6.47
C THR A 143 9.19 -1.81 -4.96
N LEU A 144 8.04 -1.48 -4.36
CA LEU A 144 7.80 -1.59 -2.93
C LEU A 144 7.91 -3.04 -2.45
N ARG A 145 7.34 -4.00 -3.19
CA ARG A 145 7.52 -5.43 -2.90
C ARG A 145 9.00 -5.80 -2.82
N THR A 146 9.79 -5.39 -3.81
CA THR A 146 11.21 -5.76 -3.92
C THR A 146 12.00 -5.17 -2.75
N ARG A 147 11.81 -3.90 -2.43
CA ARG A 147 12.46 -3.22 -1.31
C ARG A 147 12.08 -3.81 0.04
N LEU A 148 10.78 -4.09 0.26
CA LEU A 148 10.28 -4.74 1.48
C LEU A 148 10.80 -6.18 1.63
N ALA A 149 10.90 -6.94 0.54
CA ALA A 149 11.45 -8.29 0.56
C ALA A 149 12.96 -8.29 0.89
N LYS A 150 13.73 -7.35 0.35
CA LYS A 150 15.15 -7.13 0.69
C LYS A 150 15.33 -6.86 2.18
N ARG A 151 14.42 -6.12 2.80
CA ARG A 151 14.38 -5.84 4.25
C ARG A 151 13.74 -6.97 5.07
N LYS A 152 13.37 -8.09 4.44
CA LYS A 152 12.69 -9.24 5.08
C LYS A 152 11.41 -8.85 5.82
N SER A 153 10.74 -7.79 5.36
CA SER A 153 9.50 -7.33 5.95
C SER A 153 8.32 -8.20 5.49
N VAL A 154 7.46 -8.58 6.44
CA VAL A 154 6.23 -9.32 6.16
C VAL A 154 5.25 -8.53 5.29
N TYR A 155 5.34 -7.20 5.29
CA TYR A 155 4.52 -6.34 4.43
C TYR A 155 4.75 -6.60 2.93
N SER A 156 5.89 -7.20 2.54
CA SER A 156 6.13 -7.66 1.16
C SER A 156 5.07 -8.63 0.65
N GLU A 157 4.38 -9.35 1.55
CA GLU A 157 3.31 -10.29 1.19
C GLU A 157 2.06 -9.55 0.66
N ALA A 158 1.74 -8.36 1.18
CA ALA A 158 0.64 -7.53 0.65
C ALA A 158 0.92 -7.13 -0.80
N PHE A 159 2.11 -6.64 -1.07
CA PHE A 159 2.52 -6.21 -2.41
C PHE A 159 2.67 -7.37 -3.38
N ARG A 160 3.10 -8.55 -2.90
CA ARG A 160 3.10 -9.78 -3.71
C ARG A 160 1.69 -10.15 -4.16
N VAL A 161 0.73 -10.04 -3.24
CA VAL A 161 -0.68 -10.30 -3.58
C VAL A 161 -1.21 -9.25 -4.56
N LEU A 162 -0.91 -7.96 -4.36
CA LEU A 162 -1.31 -6.93 -5.32
C LEU A 162 -0.75 -7.20 -6.72
N GLU A 163 0.50 -7.64 -6.82
CA GLU A 163 1.13 -8.00 -8.10
C GLU A 163 0.40 -9.16 -8.82
N ASP A 164 -0.16 -10.13 -8.06
CA ASP A 164 -0.96 -11.22 -8.64
C ASP A 164 -2.28 -10.70 -9.29
N TYR A 165 -2.75 -9.51 -8.91
CA TYR A 165 -3.96 -8.87 -9.43
C TYR A 165 -3.70 -7.81 -10.51
N VAL A 166 -2.43 -7.49 -10.79
CA VAL A 166 -2.05 -6.64 -11.92
C VAL A 166 -2.27 -7.38 -13.22
N GLY A 167 -3.14 -6.88 -14.07
CA GLY A 167 -3.46 -7.53 -15.36
C GLY A 167 -2.28 -7.54 -16.32
N ARG A 168 -1.49 -6.45 -16.35
CA ARG A 168 -0.31 -6.29 -17.22
C ARG A 168 0.93 -5.99 -16.40
N LYS A 169 2.01 -6.74 -16.64
CA LYS A 169 3.30 -6.48 -15.99
C LYS A 169 3.81 -5.09 -16.33
N PRO A 170 4.35 -4.34 -15.35
CA PRO A 170 4.92 -3.04 -15.59
C PRO A 170 6.18 -3.14 -16.46
N ASP A 171 6.55 -2.01 -17.08
CA ASP A 171 7.79 -1.89 -17.85
C ASP A 171 9.01 -2.15 -16.95
N PRO A 172 9.86 -3.15 -17.28
CA PRO A 172 11.04 -3.47 -16.49
C PRO A 172 12.03 -2.30 -16.37
N GLU A 173 12.13 -1.42 -17.38
CA GLU A 173 13.04 -0.27 -17.35
C GLU A 173 12.60 0.75 -16.30
N ILE A 174 11.28 1.00 -16.18
CA ILE A 174 10.73 1.88 -15.15
C ILE A 174 10.99 1.30 -13.76
N VAL A 175 10.74 0.00 -13.56
CA VAL A 175 11.00 -0.69 -12.29
C VAL A 175 12.49 -0.63 -11.93
N MET A 176 13.39 -0.90 -12.88
CA MET A 176 14.84 -0.82 -12.66
C MET A 176 15.27 0.61 -12.30
N HIS A 177 14.71 1.61 -12.97
CA HIS A 177 14.99 3.02 -12.65
C HIS A 177 14.59 3.34 -11.20
N LEU A 178 13.39 2.96 -10.78
CA LEU A 178 12.93 3.17 -9.40
C LEU A 178 13.81 2.42 -8.38
N LEU A 179 14.22 1.19 -8.67
CA LEU A 179 15.08 0.40 -7.79
C LEU A 179 16.52 0.92 -7.72
N SER A 180 16.97 1.68 -8.73
CA SER A 180 18.31 2.28 -8.74
C SER A 180 18.41 3.55 -7.90
N GLN A 181 17.29 4.15 -7.52
CA GLN A 181 17.27 5.29 -6.63
C GLN A 181 17.78 4.88 -5.23
N GLU A 182 18.46 5.81 -4.58
CA GLU A 182 18.99 5.60 -3.23
C GLU A 182 17.86 5.28 -2.25
N GLU A 183 18.10 4.26 -1.41
CA GLU A 183 17.17 3.87 -0.37
C GLU A 183 17.57 4.54 0.94
N ASP A 184 16.64 5.26 1.56
CA ASP A 184 16.84 5.88 2.87
C ASP A 184 17.14 4.82 3.94
N ASP A 185 18.04 5.11 4.87
CA ASP A 185 18.22 4.33 6.10
C ASP A 185 17.38 4.96 7.22
N PRO A 186 16.31 4.30 7.70
CA PRO A 186 15.46 4.84 8.76
C PRO A 186 16.21 5.04 10.11
N ASN A 187 17.43 4.53 10.22
CA ASN A 187 18.28 4.71 11.41
C ASN A 187 19.33 5.80 11.21
N ASP A 188 19.41 6.44 10.05
CA ASP A 188 20.31 7.56 9.83
C ASP A 188 19.71 8.84 10.46
N LEU A 189 20.22 9.16 11.65
CA LEU A 189 19.79 10.34 12.42
C LEU A 189 20.27 11.66 11.79
N GLU A 190 21.36 11.66 11.00
CA GLU A 190 21.86 12.85 10.33
C GLU A 190 20.95 13.24 9.15
N GLU A 191 20.42 12.27 8.45
CA GLU A 191 19.46 12.50 7.37
C GLU A 191 18.12 13.02 7.91
N LEU A 192 17.66 12.50 9.05
CA LEU A 192 16.46 13.00 9.76
C LEU A 192 16.60 14.47 10.20
N ASP A 193 17.76 14.88 10.69
CA ASP A 193 18.02 16.27 11.12
C ASP A 193 18.07 17.25 9.92
N ASN A 194 18.35 16.79 8.72
CA ASN A 194 18.38 17.63 7.52
C ASN A 194 16.98 17.90 6.93
N ILE A 195 16.01 17.03 7.20
CA ILE A 195 14.60 17.23 6.77
C ILE A 195 13.93 18.36 7.57
N TRP A 196 14.45 18.69 8.76
CA TRP A 196 13.88 19.72 9.66
C TRP A 196 14.61 21.08 9.60
N LYS A 197 15.56 21.27 8.70
CA LYS A 197 16.26 22.55 8.44
C LYS A 197 15.73 23.24 7.20
#